data_473e0cf01e924842c760c1c7aa101a68
#
_entry.id   473e0cf01e924842c760c1c7aa101a68
#
_cell.length_a   1.000
_cell.length_b   1.000
_cell.length_c   1.000
_cell.angle_alpha   90.00
_cell.angle_beta   90.00
_cell.angle_gamma   90.00
#
_symmetry.space_group_name_H-M   'P 1'
#
loop_
_entity.id
_entity.type
_entity.pdbx_description
1 polymer ?
#
loop_
_entity_poly.entity_id
_entity_poly.type
_entity_poly.pdbx_seq_one_letter_code
_entity_poly.pdbx_strand_id
1 'polypeptide(L)'
;MEDFRKKIQQMTEWSDALVNAIRTEEEARIYMKAGLKEMIVNGKPALIQPRIDPDYLMPEWWIREYGENWRGWSNSDLMGEGYPPHDENGDPYELHHIGQLTTSPLAELTWAQHHEDGNYAILHTFDDYSDIDRSAFEDEKAAHWMARYKTL
;
A
#
# COMPACT_ATOMS: atom_id res chain seq x y z
N MET A 1 -2.74 -5.88 -24.00
CA MET A 1 -2.79 -6.66 -22.75
C MET A 1 -2.70 -8.13 -23.06
N GLU A 2 -1.71 -8.75 -22.50
CA GLU A 2 -1.39 -10.12 -22.83
C GLU A 2 -1.67 -11.06 -21.66
N ASP A 3 -1.91 -12.33 -22.01
CA ASP A 3 -1.69 -13.48 -21.14
C ASP A 3 -2.10 -13.27 -19.68
N PHE A 4 -1.12 -13.10 -18.77
CA PHE A 4 -1.43 -13.09 -17.35
C PHE A 4 -2.29 -11.89 -16.93
N ARG A 5 -2.11 -10.72 -17.54
CA ARG A 5 -2.87 -9.52 -17.19
C ARG A 5 -4.34 -9.68 -17.49
N LYS A 6 -4.67 -10.27 -18.63
CA LYS A 6 -6.05 -10.51 -19.01
C LYS A 6 -6.72 -11.49 -18.05
N LYS A 7 -6.00 -12.53 -17.69
CA LYS A 7 -6.49 -13.53 -16.74
C LYS A 7 -6.70 -12.92 -15.36
N ILE A 8 -5.75 -12.13 -14.89
CA ILE A 8 -5.85 -11.42 -13.62
C ILE A 8 -7.06 -10.50 -13.61
N GLN A 9 -7.25 -9.75 -14.68
CA GLN A 9 -8.38 -8.83 -14.78
C GLN A 9 -9.73 -9.58 -14.71
N GLN A 10 -9.82 -10.73 -15.34
CA GLN A 10 -11.03 -11.55 -15.27
C GLN A 10 -11.32 -12.03 -13.84
N MET A 11 -10.26 -12.32 -13.07
CA MET A 11 -10.39 -12.82 -11.71
C MET A 11 -10.68 -11.73 -10.69
N THR A 12 -10.17 -10.52 -10.91
CA THR A 12 -10.20 -9.43 -9.93
C THR A 12 -11.16 -8.30 -10.29
N GLU A 13 -11.48 -8.15 -11.56
CA GLU A 13 -12.23 -7.03 -12.11
C GLU A 13 -11.49 -5.68 -11.99
N TRP A 14 -10.17 -5.72 -11.79
CA TRP A 14 -9.37 -4.50 -11.77
C TRP A 14 -9.37 -3.82 -13.13
N SER A 15 -9.23 -2.49 -13.12
CA SER A 15 -9.26 -1.69 -14.35
C SER A 15 -8.05 -1.95 -15.24
N ASP A 16 -8.15 -1.56 -16.51
CA ASP A 16 -7.04 -1.63 -17.45
C ASP A 16 -5.82 -0.86 -16.93
N ALA A 17 -6.05 0.34 -16.40
CA ALA A 17 -4.97 1.19 -15.89
C ALA A 17 -4.18 0.47 -14.80
N LEU A 18 -4.89 -0.25 -13.92
CA LEU A 18 -4.25 -0.93 -12.81
C LEU A 18 -3.49 -2.17 -13.28
N VAL A 19 -4.13 -3.05 -14.05
CA VAL A 19 -3.47 -4.30 -14.47
C VAL A 19 -2.32 -4.02 -15.43
N ASN A 20 -2.38 -2.93 -16.22
CA ASN A 20 -1.29 -2.56 -17.11
C ASN A 20 -0.05 -2.05 -16.35
N ALA A 21 -0.22 -1.59 -15.12
CA ALA A 21 0.89 -1.20 -14.27
C ALA A 21 1.63 -2.40 -13.69
N ILE A 22 0.99 -3.56 -13.59
CA ILE A 22 1.60 -4.77 -13.04
C ILE A 22 2.56 -5.37 -14.08
N ARG A 23 3.81 -5.58 -13.69
CA ARG A 23 4.84 -5.98 -14.64
C ARG A 23 5.10 -7.49 -14.69
N THR A 24 4.80 -8.22 -13.62
CA THR A 24 4.97 -9.68 -13.59
C THR A 24 3.75 -10.36 -13.01
N GLU A 25 3.57 -11.64 -13.36
CA GLU A 25 2.50 -12.45 -12.79
C GLU A 25 2.70 -12.68 -11.30
N GLU A 26 3.95 -12.85 -10.87
CA GLU A 26 4.30 -13.04 -9.46
C GLU A 26 3.91 -11.82 -8.64
N GLU A 27 4.13 -10.63 -9.16
CA GLU A 27 3.67 -9.39 -8.52
C GLU A 27 2.15 -9.38 -8.35
N ALA A 28 1.42 -9.73 -9.41
CA ALA A 28 -0.05 -9.79 -9.36
C ALA A 28 -0.55 -10.76 -8.29
N ARG A 29 0.11 -11.89 -8.15
CA ARG A 29 -0.28 -12.90 -7.16
C ARG A 29 -0.15 -12.39 -5.73
N ILE A 30 0.86 -11.58 -5.45
CA ILE A 30 1.04 -10.97 -4.12
C ILE A 30 -0.18 -10.10 -3.80
N TYR A 31 -0.60 -9.26 -4.73
CA TYR A 31 -1.75 -8.37 -4.51
C TYR A 31 -3.06 -9.15 -4.37
N MET A 32 -3.23 -10.20 -5.17
CA MET A 32 -4.43 -11.05 -5.09
C MET A 32 -4.48 -11.79 -3.76
N LYS A 33 -3.35 -12.35 -3.32
CA LYS A 33 -3.28 -13.07 -2.05
C LYS A 33 -3.54 -12.14 -0.87
N ALA A 34 -3.11 -10.88 -0.99
CA ALA A 34 -3.37 -9.87 0.04
C ALA A 34 -4.84 -9.42 0.08
N GLY A 35 -5.64 -9.82 -0.89
CA GLY A 35 -7.06 -9.49 -0.93
C GLY A 35 -7.34 -8.04 -1.25
N LEU A 36 -6.44 -7.37 -1.96
CA LEU A 36 -6.56 -5.94 -2.24
C LEU A 36 -7.70 -5.65 -3.19
N LYS A 37 -8.32 -4.49 -3.00
CA LYS A 37 -9.40 -3.99 -3.86
C LYS A 37 -8.98 -2.69 -4.52
N GLU A 38 -9.48 -2.46 -5.73
CA GLU A 38 -9.23 -1.20 -6.41
C GLU A 38 -10.16 -0.11 -5.91
N MET A 39 -9.60 1.08 -5.70
CA MET A 39 -10.35 2.28 -5.35
C MET A 39 -9.63 3.47 -5.94
N ILE A 40 -10.36 4.52 -6.26
CA ILE A 40 -9.75 5.80 -6.62
C ILE A 40 -9.35 6.50 -5.33
N VAL A 41 -8.07 6.75 -5.16
CA VAL A 41 -7.51 7.43 -3.98
C VAL A 41 -6.69 8.61 -4.46
N ASN A 42 -6.98 9.79 -3.97
CA ASN A 42 -6.29 11.01 -4.37
C ASN A 42 -6.28 11.18 -5.90
N GLY A 43 -7.42 10.86 -6.53
CA GLY A 43 -7.60 11.00 -7.98
C GLY A 43 -6.96 9.92 -8.84
N LYS A 44 -6.37 8.89 -8.25
CA LYS A 44 -5.69 7.81 -8.99
C LYS A 44 -6.19 6.44 -8.55
N PRO A 45 -6.21 5.43 -9.45
CA PRO A 45 -6.46 4.08 -9.03
C PRO A 45 -5.41 3.63 -8.01
N ALA A 46 -5.83 2.86 -7.02
CA ALA A 46 -4.93 2.26 -6.04
C ALA A 46 -5.47 0.91 -5.63
N LEU A 47 -4.60 0.03 -5.18
CA LEU A 47 -5.00 -1.23 -4.55
C LEU A 47 -4.98 -1.05 -3.05
N ILE A 48 -6.13 -1.17 -2.41
CA ILE A 48 -6.29 -0.85 -1.00
C ILE A 48 -6.52 -2.10 -0.14
N GLN A 49 -6.14 -1.97 1.14
CA GLN A 49 -6.47 -2.95 2.16
C GLN A 49 -7.93 -2.74 2.57
N PRO A 50 -8.81 -3.72 2.38
CA PRO A 50 -10.23 -3.52 2.67
C PRO A 50 -10.59 -3.56 4.16
N ARG A 51 -9.65 -3.91 5.02
CA ARG A 51 -9.92 -4.18 6.44
C ARG A 51 -9.04 -3.37 7.40
N ILE A 52 -8.66 -2.16 7.02
CA ILE A 52 -7.97 -1.28 7.96
C ILE A 52 -8.94 -0.91 9.07
N ASP A 53 -8.53 -1.16 10.32
CA ASP A 53 -9.36 -0.81 11.49
C ASP A 53 -9.10 0.65 11.87
N PRO A 54 -10.06 1.55 11.67
CA PRO A 54 -9.84 2.97 11.96
C PRO A 54 -9.66 3.25 13.46
N ASP A 55 -10.13 2.36 14.31
CA ASP A 55 -10.12 2.55 15.75
C ASP A 55 -8.94 1.88 16.45
N TYR A 56 -8.07 1.20 15.70
CA TYR A 56 -6.91 0.54 16.27
C TYR A 56 -5.97 1.57 16.88
N LEU A 57 -5.64 1.38 18.16
CA LEU A 57 -4.75 2.29 18.88
C LEU A 57 -3.31 1.83 18.81
N MET A 58 -2.38 2.78 18.82
CA MET A 58 -0.97 2.46 18.80
C MET A 58 -0.63 1.56 19.99
N PRO A 59 0.04 0.40 19.74
CA PRO A 59 0.32 -0.54 20.80
C PRO A 59 1.43 -0.07 21.72
N GLU A 60 1.49 -0.66 22.92
CA GLU A 60 2.49 -0.30 23.93
C GLU A 60 3.92 -0.43 23.40
N TRP A 61 4.21 -1.46 22.59
CA TRP A 61 5.56 -1.65 22.06
C TRP A 61 5.98 -0.50 21.16
N TRP A 62 5.03 0.06 20.38
CA TRP A 62 5.27 1.22 19.52
C TRP A 62 5.57 2.45 20.36
N ILE A 63 4.77 2.66 21.43
CA ILE A 63 4.92 3.79 22.31
C ILE A 63 6.27 3.75 23.03
N ARG A 64 6.69 2.57 23.49
CA ARG A 64 8.00 2.40 24.12
C ARG A 64 9.15 2.71 23.16
N GLU A 65 8.99 2.34 21.89
CA GLU A 65 10.03 2.51 20.88
C GLU A 65 10.09 3.95 20.36
N TYR A 66 8.93 4.58 20.11
CA TYR A 66 8.83 5.84 19.39
C TYR A 66 8.34 7.02 20.23
N GLY A 67 7.84 6.79 21.43
CA GLY A 67 7.54 7.84 22.39
C GLY A 67 6.08 7.95 22.83
N GLU A 68 5.91 8.57 24.01
CA GLU A 68 4.60 8.76 24.64
C GLU A 68 3.66 9.64 23.82
N ASN A 69 4.19 10.44 22.93
CA ASN A 69 3.37 11.32 22.08
C ASN A 69 2.34 10.54 21.26
N TRP A 70 2.60 9.27 20.99
CA TRP A 70 1.71 8.43 20.17
C TRP A 70 0.64 7.71 20.98
N ARG A 71 0.66 7.84 22.32
CA ARG A 71 -0.32 7.19 23.15
C ARG A 71 -1.71 7.74 22.88
N GLY A 72 -2.67 6.84 22.63
CA GLY A 72 -4.04 7.21 22.34
C GLY A 72 -4.33 7.56 20.89
N TRP A 73 -3.32 7.52 20.03
CA TRP A 73 -3.54 7.73 18.59
C TRP A 73 -4.17 6.49 17.98
N SER A 74 -5.27 6.68 17.25
CA SER A 74 -5.90 5.63 16.44
C SER A 74 -5.38 5.67 15.01
N ASN A 75 -5.67 4.63 14.25
CA ASN A 75 -5.39 4.64 12.80
C ASN A 75 -6.06 5.82 12.12
N SER A 76 -7.29 6.12 12.51
CA SER A 76 -8.02 7.28 11.99
C SER A 76 -7.26 8.58 12.24
N ASP A 77 -6.74 8.76 13.46
CA ASP A 77 -5.93 9.94 13.81
C ASP A 77 -4.68 10.04 12.96
N LEU A 78 -3.98 8.90 12.78
CA LEU A 78 -2.76 8.85 11.96
C LEU A 78 -3.05 9.24 10.53
N MET A 79 -4.05 8.62 9.91
CA MET A 79 -4.37 8.85 8.51
C MET A 79 -4.80 10.29 8.24
N GLY A 80 -5.54 10.88 9.17
CA GLY A 80 -5.95 12.27 9.06
C GLY A 80 -4.78 13.24 9.00
N GLU A 81 -3.65 12.86 9.58
CA GLU A 81 -2.42 13.66 9.58
C GLU A 81 -1.43 13.21 8.49
N GLY A 82 -1.82 12.26 7.65
CA GLY A 82 -0.96 11.76 6.55
C GLY A 82 0.00 10.67 6.96
N TYR A 83 -0.14 10.11 8.15
CA TYR A 83 0.68 8.97 8.59
C TYR A 83 0.02 7.66 8.18
N PRO A 84 0.81 6.60 7.93
CA PRO A 84 0.23 5.30 7.62
C PRO A 84 -0.49 4.71 8.84
N PRO A 85 -1.62 4.04 8.61
CA PRO A 85 -2.24 3.25 9.67
C PRO A 85 -1.42 2.00 9.97
N HIS A 86 -1.75 1.31 11.05
CA HIS A 86 -1.04 0.11 11.49
C HIS A 86 -1.96 -1.11 11.41
N ASP A 87 -1.38 -2.26 11.13
CA ASP A 87 -2.10 -3.52 11.06
C ASP A 87 -2.33 -4.10 12.47
N GLU A 88 -2.93 -5.29 12.54
CA GLU A 88 -3.25 -5.93 13.81
C GLU A 88 -2.03 -6.31 14.65
N ASN A 89 -0.85 -6.39 14.03
CA ASN A 89 0.41 -6.64 14.73
C ASN A 89 1.06 -5.35 15.21
N GLY A 90 0.49 -4.21 14.87
CA GLY A 90 1.03 -2.90 15.23
C GLY A 90 2.05 -2.36 14.25
N ASP A 91 2.27 -3.02 13.13
CA ASP A 91 3.21 -2.57 12.11
C ASP A 91 2.53 -1.61 11.13
N PRO A 92 3.18 -0.51 10.74
CA PRO A 92 2.58 0.40 9.76
C PRO A 92 2.42 -0.28 8.39
N TYR A 93 1.30 0.01 7.74
CA TYR A 93 1.15 -0.37 6.33
C TYR A 93 2.15 0.39 5.49
N GLU A 94 2.55 -0.21 4.39
CA GLU A 94 3.52 0.36 3.48
C GLU A 94 2.89 0.58 2.11
N LEU A 95 3.29 1.65 1.44
CA LEU A 95 2.83 1.94 0.09
C LEU A 95 3.93 1.55 -0.89
N HIS A 96 3.53 0.84 -1.94
CA HIS A 96 4.44 0.34 -2.97
C HIS A 96 3.92 0.76 -4.34
N HIS A 97 4.80 1.34 -5.18
CA HIS A 97 4.43 1.66 -6.56
C HIS A 97 4.30 0.35 -7.35
N ILE A 98 3.13 0.11 -7.91
CA ILE A 98 2.87 -1.09 -8.71
C ILE A 98 3.79 -1.06 -9.94
N GLY A 99 4.55 -2.16 -10.13
CA GLY A 99 5.50 -2.25 -11.24
C GLY A 99 6.73 -1.38 -11.08
N GLN A 100 6.93 -0.77 -9.91
CA GLN A 100 8.11 0.05 -9.59
C GLN A 100 8.31 1.26 -10.51
N LEU A 101 7.22 1.89 -10.94
CA LEU A 101 7.27 3.14 -11.69
C LEU A 101 6.77 4.28 -10.82
N THR A 102 7.45 5.42 -10.85
CA THR A 102 7.13 6.56 -9.98
C THR A 102 5.76 7.16 -10.24
N THR A 103 5.20 6.92 -11.42
CA THR A 103 3.88 7.40 -11.81
C THR A 103 2.78 6.36 -11.69
N SER A 104 3.13 5.14 -11.25
CA SER A 104 2.19 4.03 -11.15
C SER A 104 1.23 4.19 -9.98
N PRO A 105 0.08 3.48 -10.04
CA PRO A 105 -0.78 3.35 -8.87
C PRO A 105 -0.04 2.77 -7.67
N LEU A 106 -0.51 3.11 -6.48
CA LEU A 106 0.05 2.58 -5.23
C LEU A 106 -0.72 1.36 -4.77
N ALA A 107 -0.03 0.42 -4.15
CA ALA A 107 -0.62 -0.72 -3.44
C ALA A 107 -0.35 -0.58 -1.95
N GLU A 108 -1.39 -0.76 -1.14
CA GLU A 108 -1.28 -0.79 0.32
C GLU A 108 -0.92 -2.21 0.75
N LEU A 109 0.21 -2.39 1.41
CA LEU A 109 0.69 -3.71 1.83
C LEU A 109 0.99 -3.69 3.33
N THR A 110 0.75 -4.82 4.01
CA THR A 110 1.31 -5.00 5.34
C THR A 110 2.82 -5.22 5.21
N TRP A 111 3.55 -5.06 6.31
CA TRP A 111 4.99 -5.36 6.30
C TRP A 111 5.25 -6.79 5.80
N ALA A 112 4.46 -7.75 6.30
CA ALA A 112 4.61 -9.15 5.91
C ALA A 112 4.36 -9.37 4.41
N GLN A 113 3.31 -8.76 3.85
CA GLN A 113 3.00 -8.86 2.43
C GLN A 113 4.09 -8.26 1.56
N HIS A 114 4.76 -7.23 2.04
CA HIS A 114 5.80 -6.52 1.29
C HIS A 114 7.17 -7.22 1.41
N HIS A 115 7.45 -7.89 2.53
CA HIS A 115 8.80 -8.38 2.85
C HIS A 115 8.94 -9.89 2.97
N GLU A 116 7.89 -10.62 3.39
CA GLU A 116 8.01 -12.06 3.67
C GLU A 116 7.82 -12.92 2.41
N ASP A 117 8.19 -14.19 2.52
CA ASP A 117 7.97 -15.23 1.50
C ASP A 117 8.58 -14.88 0.14
N GLY A 118 9.69 -14.15 0.14
CA GLY A 118 10.37 -13.74 -1.09
C GLY A 118 9.69 -12.57 -1.80
N ASN A 119 8.64 -12.00 -1.21
CA ASN A 119 7.85 -10.93 -1.83
C ASN A 119 8.69 -9.68 -2.10
N TYR A 120 9.60 -9.34 -1.19
CA TYR A 120 10.43 -8.14 -1.36
C TYR A 120 11.21 -8.18 -2.67
N ALA A 121 11.83 -9.32 -2.95
CA ALA A 121 12.60 -9.49 -4.21
C ALA A 121 11.69 -9.42 -5.44
N ILE A 122 10.50 -10.04 -5.36
CA ILE A 122 9.54 -10.03 -6.46
C ILE A 122 9.07 -8.61 -6.75
N LEU A 123 8.74 -7.85 -5.70
CA LEU A 123 8.22 -6.49 -5.84
C LEU A 123 9.31 -5.48 -6.21
N HIS A 124 10.58 -5.81 -6.00
CA HIS A 124 11.72 -4.94 -6.25
C HIS A 124 12.68 -5.53 -7.29
N THR A 125 12.12 -6.07 -8.37
CA THR A 125 12.88 -6.72 -9.44
C THR A 125 13.63 -5.73 -10.35
N PHE A 126 13.14 -4.48 -10.43
CA PHE A 126 13.62 -3.52 -11.42
C PHE A 126 14.48 -2.42 -10.78
N ASP A 127 15.69 -2.26 -11.28
CA ASP A 127 16.69 -1.36 -10.67
C ASP A 127 16.42 0.13 -10.93
N ASP A 128 15.72 0.47 -12.01
CA ASP A 128 15.44 1.85 -12.39
C ASP A 128 14.58 2.60 -11.36
N TYR A 129 13.99 1.88 -10.43
CA TYR A 129 13.20 2.48 -9.35
C TYR A 129 14.05 3.22 -8.32
N SER A 130 15.35 2.95 -8.27
CA SER A 130 16.24 3.54 -7.28
C SER A 130 16.41 5.06 -7.42
N ASP A 131 16.04 5.64 -8.57
CA ASP A 131 16.18 7.07 -8.84
C ASP A 131 14.98 7.90 -8.40
N ILE A 132 14.07 7.31 -7.63
CA ILE A 132 12.87 7.99 -7.16
C ILE A 132 13.22 9.19 -6.29
N ASP A 133 12.50 10.30 -6.48
CA ASP A 133 12.60 11.47 -5.60
C ASP A 133 11.92 11.14 -4.27
N ARG A 134 12.72 10.96 -3.22
CA ARG A 134 12.22 10.57 -1.91
C ARG A 134 11.28 11.61 -1.29
N SER A 135 11.56 12.89 -1.51
CA SER A 135 10.71 13.96 -0.99
C SER A 135 9.33 13.93 -1.64
N ALA A 136 9.30 13.79 -2.98
CA ALA A 136 8.05 13.68 -3.71
C ALA A 136 7.25 12.45 -3.30
N PHE A 137 7.94 11.32 -3.04
CA PHE A 137 7.25 10.10 -2.60
C PHE A 137 6.69 10.25 -1.20
N GLU A 138 7.41 10.90 -0.29
CA GLU A 138 6.88 11.16 1.06
C GLU A 138 5.60 12.00 1.00
N ASP A 139 5.58 13.02 0.13
CA ASP A 139 4.39 13.84 -0.09
C ASP A 139 3.24 13.02 -0.69
N GLU A 140 3.55 12.15 -1.64
CA GLU A 140 2.56 11.28 -2.27
C GLU A 140 1.95 10.32 -1.24
N LYS A 141 2.77 9.75 -0.37
CA LYS A 141 2.30 8.83 0.66
C LYS A 141 1.38 9.54 1.65
N ALA A 142 1.76 10.72 2.11
CA ALA A 142 0.95 11.49 3.03
C ALA A 142 -0.41 11.83 2.40
N ALA A 143 -0.40 12.28 1.15
CA ALA A 143 -1.63 12.61 0.42
C ALA A 143 -2.52 11.39 0.24
N HIS A 144 -1.93 10.23 -0.04
CA HIS A 144 -2.67 8.97 -0.16
C HIS A 144 -3.43 8.65 1.13
N TRP A 145 -2.72 8.67 2.28
CA TRP A 145 -3.36 8.31 3.55
C TRP A 145 -4.40 9.32 3.98
N MET A 146 -4.18 10.61 3.73
CA MET A 146 -5.17 11.63 4.02
C MET A 146 -6.44 11.44 3.17
N ALA A 147 -6.27 11.06 1.91
CA ALA A 147 -7.41 10.75 1.04
C ALA A 147 -8.14 9.48 1.52
N ARG A 148 -7.39 8.47 1.96
CA ARG A 148 -7.98 7.24 2.51
C ARG A 148 -8.76 7.50 3.80
N TYR A 149 -8.29 8.42 4.62
CA TYR A 149 -9.00 8.82 5.83
C TYR A 149 -10.46 9.21 5.51
N LYS A 150 -10.67 9.91 4.40
CA LYS A 150 -12.00 10.36 4.01
C LYS A 150 -12.92 9.21 3.56
N THR A 151 -12.37 8.03 3.34
CA THR A 151 -13.15 6.85 2.90
C THR A 151 -13.55 5.94 4.06
N LEU A 152 -13.11 6.23 5.26
CA LEU A 152 -13.39 5.39 6.44
C LEU A 152 -14.79 5.60 6.98
#